data_6839980bd9f0c41d155473017b0a8f03
#
_entry.id   6839980bd9f0c41d155473017b0a8f03
#
_cell.length_a   1.000
_cell.length_b   1.000
_cell.length_c   1.000
_cell.angle_alpha   90.00
_cell.angle_beta   90.00
_cell.angle_gamma   90.00
#
_symmetry.space_group_name_H-M   'P 1'
#
loop_
_entity.id
_entity.type
_entity.pdbx_description
1 polymer ?
#
loop_
_entity_poly.entity_id
_entity_poly.type
_entity_poly.pdbx_seq_one_letter_code
_entity_poly.pdbx_strand_id
1 'polypeptide(L)'
;MRVSFRRRATRQPDGRFVLSGEKAWITNGGFADVFIVFAKVDGDQFSAFIVERAFDGVSSGQEEHKMGLHGSSTTPVLFQEARVPAGQLLGEIGKGHRIAFNILNFARFKLGAMCVGGAQVAIAESSRYAAERRQFGQPIASFGAIRHKLGEMVAQT
;
A
#
# COMPACT_ATOMS: atom_id res chain seq x y z
N MET A 1 3.19 24.67 11.06
CA MET A 1 4.08 23.54 11.33
C MET A 1 4.51 22.94 10.00
N ARG A 2 5.78 23.06 9.59
CA ARG A 2 6.24 22.47 8.33
C ARG A 2 6.46 20.99 8.55
N VAL A 3 5.61 20.13 8.02
CA VAL A 3 5.82 18.69 7.99
C VAL A 3 7.01 18.43 7.08
N SER A 4 8.15 18.11 7.66
CA SER A 4 9.35 17.76 6.90
C SER A 4 9.27 16.29 6.50
N PHE A 5 8.86 16.00 5.27
CA PHE A 5 8.84 14.65 4.69
C PHE A 5 10.24 14.03 4.46
N ARG A 6 11.29 14.59 5.03
CA ARG A 6 12.66 14.12 4.87
C ARG A 6 13.01 13.09 5.94
N ARG A 7 12.96 11.82 5.58
CA ARG A 7 13.52 10.74 6.39
C ARG A 7 15.02 10.71 6.21
N ARG A 8 15.74 10.84 7.32
CA ARG A 8 17.18 10.77 7.36
C ARG A 8 17.60 9.56 8.17
N ALA A 9 18.66 8.91 7.74
CA ALA A 9 19.37 7.90 8.48
C ALA A 9 20.81 8.36 8.68
N THR A 10 21.28 8.36 9.91
CA THR A 10 22.67 8.71 10.23
C THR A 10 23.38 7.44 10.68
N ARG A 11 24.49 7.11 10.03
CA ARG A 11 25.32 5.97 10.43
C ARG A 11 26.09 6.33 11.70
N GLN A 12 26.09 5.42 12.67
CA GLN A 12 26.81 5.57 13.92
C GLN A 12 28.18 4.88 13.85
N PRO A 13 29.14 5.26 14.70
CA PRO A 13 30.47 4.62 14.74
C PRO A 13 30.43 3.12 15.01
N ASP A 14 29.42 2.64 15.73
CA ASP A 14 29.19 1.22 16.03
C ASP A 14 28.50 0.44 14.90
N GLY A 15 28.28 1.10 13.75
CA GLY A 15 27.66 0.53 12.56
C GLY A 15 26.14 0.57 12.57
N ARG A 16 25.46 0.93 13.66
CA ARG A 16 24.01 1.13 13.73
C ARG A 16 23.58 2.36 12.93
N PHE A 17 22.27 2.47 12.69
CA PHE A 17 21.66 3.65 12.05
C PHE A 17 20.67 4.30 13.02
N VAL A 18 20.62 5.62 12.99
CA VAL A 18 19.58 6.41 13.68
C VAL A 18 18.65 7.02 12.62
N LEU A 19 17.39 6.63 12.66
CA LEU A 19 16.38 7.10 11.73
C LEU A 19 15.53 8.19 12.38
N SER A 20 15.35 9.30 11.67
CA SER A 20 14.47 10.39 12.10
C SER A 20 13.59 10.87 10.96
N GLY A 21 12.30 11.12 11.26
CA GLY A 21 11.31 11.61 10.32
C GLY A 21 9.95 10.96 10.49
N GLU A 22 9.09 11.20 9.52
CA GLU A 22 7.71 10.71 9.52
C GLU A 22 7.34 10.15 8.16
N LYS A 23 6.46 9.18 8.14
CA LYS A 23 5.83 8.66 6.93
C LYS A 23 4.32 8.67 7.10
N ALA A 24 3.64 9.50 6.30
CA ALA A 24 2.19 9.62 6.32
C ALA A 24 1.49 8.50 5.55
N TRP A 25 0.25 8.23 5.92
CA TRP A 25 -0.70 7.34 5.22
C TRP A 25 -0.18 5.92 5.00
N ILE A 26 0.34 5.32 6.05
CA ILE A 26 0.86 3.96 5.97
C ILE A 26 -0.26 2.96 6.23
N THR A 27 -0.56 2.18 5.20
CA THR A 27 -1.47 1.04 5.33
C THR A 27 -0.89 0.05 6.35
N ASN A 28 -1.75 -0.42 7.25
CA ASN A 28 -1.40 -1.27 8.39
C ASN A 28 -0.46 -0.61 9.40
N GLY A 29 -0.22 0.71 9.29
CA GLY A 29 0.67 1.44 10.19
C GLY A 29 0.28 1.34 11.66
N GLY A 30 -1.01 1.14 11.97
CA GLY A 30 -1.50 0.99 13.34
C GLY A 30 -1.13 -0.34 14.01
N PHE A 31 -0.87 -1.42 13.26
CA PHE A 31 -0.66 -2.75 13.83
C PHE A 31 0.46 -3.60 13.20
N ALA A 32 1.07 -3.17 12.09
CA ALA A 32 2.18 -3.92 11.49
C ALA A 32 3.38 -4.01 12.45
N ASP A 33 3.98 -5.17 12.59
CA ASP A 33 5.14 -5.40 13.45
C ASP A 33 6.46 -5.02 12.75
N VAL A 34 6.48 -5.07 11.42
CA VAL A 34 7.68 -4.82 10.61
C VAL A 34 7.35 -3.83 9.48
N PHE A 35 8.25 -2.88 9.27
CA PHE A 35 8.17 -1.88 8.22
C PHE A 35 9.39 -1.94 7.31
N ILE A 36 9.18 -1.83 5.99
CA ILE A 36 10.25 -1.51 5.06
C ILE A 36 10.33 0.01 4.92
N VAL A 37 11.39 0.58 5.44
CA VAL A 37 11.58 2.03 5.52
C VAL A 37 12.67 2.47 4.56
N PHE A 38 12.33 3.40 3.67
CA PHE A 38 13.30 4.05 2.80
C PHE A 38 13.72 5.38 3.40
N ALA A 39 15.03 5.57 3.57
CA ALA A 39 15.61 6.80 4.11
C ALA A 39 16.91 7.16 3.37
N LYS A 40 17.30 8.43 3.44
CA LYS A 40 18.58 8.91 2.93
C LYS A 40 19.63 8.77 4.03
N VAL A 41 20.68 7.98 3.77
CA VAL A 41 21.84 7.83 4.64
C VAL A 41 22.82 8.94 4.34
N ASP A 42 23.33 9.59 5.37
CA ASP A 42 24.39 10.61 5.32
C ASP A 42 24.24 11.64 4.18
N GLY A 43 23.01 12.12 4.02
CA GLY A 43 22.64 13.12 3.02
C GLY A 43 21.77 12.57 1.89
N ASP A 44 22.33 11.93 0.86
CA ASP A 44 21.61 11.58 -0.36
C ASP A 44 21.55 10.10 -0.73
N GLN A 45 22.22 9.24 0.03
CA GLN A 45 22.29 7.81 -0.27
C GLN A 45 20.95 7.11 0.05
N PHE A 46 20.06 7.06 -0.91
CA PHE A 46 18.73 6.44 -0.75
C PHE A 46 18.84 4.95 -0.49
N SER A 47 18.47 4.51 0.71
CA SER A 47 18.66 3.16 1.24
C SER A 47 17.36 2.61 1.81
N ALA A 48 17.27 1.29 1.96
CA ALA A 48 16.13 0.59 2.54
C ALA A 48 16.52 -0.10 3.85
N PHE A 49 15.62 -0.12 4.81
CA PHE A 49 15.80 -0.71 6.13
C PHE A 49 14.60 -1.57 6.49
N ILE A 50 14.86 -2.67 7.18
CA ILE A 50 13.84 -3.44 7.91
C ILE A 50 13.75 -2.82 9.30
N VAL A 51 12.61 -2.28 9.66
CA VAL A 51 12.40 -1.61 10.95
C VAL A 51 11.28 -2.31 11.69
N GLU A 52 11.57 -2.78 12.88
CA GLU A 52 10.57 -3.40 13.74
C GLU A 52 9.85 -2.33 14.56
N ARG A 53 8.54 -2.54 14.76
CA ARG A 53 7.73 -1.67 15.63
C ARG A 53 8.32 -1.54 17.04
N ALA A 54 8.93 -2.63 17.53
CA ALA A 54 9.50 -2.71 18.87
C ALA A 54 10.80 -1.92 19.04
N PHE A 55 11.38 -1.35 17.97
CA PHE A 55 12.59 -0.55 18.12
C PHE A 55 12.30 0.77 18.82
N ASP A 56 13.20 1.14 19.72
CA ASP A 56 13.14 2.44 20.42
C ASP A 56 13.03 3.58 19.40
N GLY A 57 12.08 4.49 19.65
CA GLY A 57 11.83 5.65 18.79
C GLY A 57 10.91 5.37 17.61
N VAL A 58 10.33 4.18 17.45
CA VAL A 58 9.29 3.88 16.47
C VAL A 58 7.91 3.98 17.11
N SER A 59 7.00 4.73 16.49
CA SER A 59 5.62 4.83 16.95
C SER A 59 4.66 5.07 15.77
N SER A 60 3.37 4.86 16.02
CA SER A 60 2.30 5.20 15.07
C SER A 60 1.47 6.34 15.61
N GLY A 61 1.00 7.21 14.71
CA GLY A 61 0.04 8.26 15.04
C GLY A 61 -1.40 7.76 15.04
N GLN A 62 -2.34 8.70 15.04
CA GLN A 62 -3.77 8.41 15.01
C GLN A 62 -4.19 7.84 13.65
N GLU A 63 -5.27 7.04 13.67
CA GLU A 63 -5.91 6.56 12.45
C GLU A 63 -6.48 7.71 11.63
N GLU A 64 -6.29 7.64 10.32
CA GLU A 64 -6.80 8.62 9.37
C GLU A 64 -8.31 8.44 9.14
N HIS A 65 -9.05 9.55 9.17
CA HIS A 65 -10.46 9.59 8.79
C HIS A 65 -10.59 9.56 7.26
N LYS A 66 -10.89 8.38 6.72
CA LYS A 66 -11.00 8.16 5.27
C LYS A 66 -12.45 8.18 4.81
N MET A 67 -12.68 8.49 3.53
CA MET A 67 -14.02 8.42 2.90
C MET A 67 -14.54 6.99 2.76
N GLY A 68 -13.67 5.99 2.81
CA GLY A 68 -14.01 4.57 2.70
C GLY A 68 -12.89 3.69 3.20
N LEU A 69 -13.02 2.38 3.04
CA LEU A 69 -12.06 1.37 3.50
C LEU A 69 -11.77 1.49 5.02
N HIS A 70 -12.80 1.71 5.82
CA HIS A 70 -12.67 1.92 7.26
C HIS A 70 -12.10 0.70 8.00
N GLY A 71 -12.23 -0.50 7.43
CA GLY A 71 -11.61 -1.72 7.97
C GLY A 71 -10.11 -1.85 7.69
N SER A 72 -9.51 -0.93 6.93
CA SER A 72 -8.07 -0.90 6.66
C SER A 72 -7.41 0.21 7.49
N SER A 73 -6.52 -0.16 8.40
CA SER A 73 -5.73 0.81 9.18
C SER A 73 -4.88 1.67 8.25
N THR A 74 -4.86 2.97 8.51
CA THR A 74 -3.99 3.93 7.83
C THR A 74 -3.54 4.97 8.84
N THR A 75 -2.26 5.01 9.18
CA THR A 75 -1.70 5.93 10.16
C THR A 75 -0.39 6.53 9.67
N PRO A 76 0.05 7.67 10.21
CA PRO A 76 1.45 8.05 10.11
C PRO A 76 2.32 7.11 10.97
N VAL A 77 3.54 6.86 10.52
CA VAL A 77 4.58 6.16 11.28
C VAL A 77 5.71 7.15 11.55
N LEU A 78 6.06 7.29 12.80
CA LEU A 78 7.04 8.26 13.29
C LEU A 78 8.34 7.55 13.70
N PHE A 79 9.46 8.18 13.37
CA PHE A 79 10.81 7.75 13.75
C PHE A 79 11.45 8.89 14.51
N GLN A 80 11.58 8.75 15.82
CA GLN A 80 12.18 9.73 16.74
C GLN A 80 13.51 9.16 17.22
N GLU A 81 14.58 9.43 16.45
CA GLU A 81 15.91 8.85 16.67
C GLU A 81 15.89 7.33 16.79
N ALA A 82 15.06 6.67 15.96
CA ALA A 82 14.86 5.23 16.01
C ALA A 82 16.17 4.49 15.73
N ARG A 83 16.56 3.63 16.67
CA ARG A 83 17.82 2.90 16.63
C ARG A 83 17.69 1.60 15.87
N VAL A 84 18.28 1.55 14.70
CA VAL A 84 18.19 0.40 13.77
C VAL A 84 19.54 -0.32 13.73
N PRO A 85 19.59 -1.62 14.07
CA PRO A 85 20.82 -2.41 13.98
C PRO A 85 21.42 -2.42 12.57
N ALA A 86 22.74 -2.56 12.47
CA ALA A 86 23.44 -2.61 11.18
C ALA A 86 22.92 -3.73 10.25
N GLY A 87 22.59 -4.90 10.81
CA GLY A 87 22.05 -6.04 10.08
C GLY A 87 20.64 -5.85 9.50
N GLN A 88 19.97 -4.76 9.84
CA GLN A 88 18.65 -4.40 9.32
C GLN A 88 18.70 -3.51 8.06
N LEU A 89 19.90 -3.20 7.55
CA LEU A 89 20.03 -2.61 6.22
C LEU A 89 19.62 -3.63 5.17
N LEU A 90 18.60 -3.30 4.38
CA LEU A 90 18.11 -4.14 3.30
C LEU A 90 18.89 -3.84 2.01
N GLY A 91 19.77 -4.77 1.62
CA GLY A 91 20.68 -4.59 0.47
C GLY A 91 21.85 -3.67 0.79
N GLU A 92 22.20 -2.78 -0.13
CA GLU A 92 23.36 -1.89 -0.05
C GLU A 92 22.94 -0.43 0.17
N ILE A 93 23.78 0.33 0.87
CA ILE A 93 23.60 1.79 1.03
C ILE A 93 23.59 2.46 -0.36
N GLY A 94 22.64 3.36 -0.58
CA GLY A 94 22.46 4.07 -1.83
C GLY A 94 21.73 3.27 -2.94
N LYS A 95 21.43 1.99 -2.72
CA LYS A 95 20.76 1.13 -3.71
C LYS A 95 19.28 0.89 -3.42
N GLY A 96 18.68 1.59 -2.48
CA GLY A 96 17.28 1.44 -2.10
C GLY A 96 16.29 1.65 -3.27
N HIS A 97 16.63 2.45 -4.27
CA HIS A 97 15.83 2.64 -5.47
C HIS A 97 15.59 1.34 -6.25
N ARG A 98 16.58 0.43 -6.29
CA ARG A 98 16.44 -0.88 -6.97
C ARG A 98 15.37 -1.72 -6.28
N ILE A 99 15.36 -1.73 -4.95
CA ILE A 99 14.37 -2.43 -4.13
C ILE A 99 12.98 -1.82 -4.35
N ALA A 100 12.88 -0.48 -4.25
CA ALA A 100 11.63 0.24 -4.41
C ALA A 100 10.98 -0.02 -5.79
N PHE A 101 11.74 0.09 -6.87
CA PHE A 101 11.21 -0.14 -8.23
C PHE A 101 10.85 -1.60 -8.47
N ASN A 102 11.61 -2.55 -7.93
CA ASN A 102 11.28 -3.97 -8.05
C ASN A 102 9.95 -4.30 -7.35
N ILE A 103 9.75 -3.79 -6.14
CA ILE A 103 8.48 -3.94 -5.40
C ILE A 103 7.32 -3.33 -6.21
N LEU A 104 7.49 -2.11 -6.73
CA LEU A 104 6.45 -1.42 -7.50
C LEU A 104 6.07 -2.16 -8.78
N ASN A 105 7.05 -2.68 -9.52
CA ASN A 105 6.80 -3.44 -10.74
C ASN A 105 5.99 -4.70 -10.45
N PHE A 106 6.39 -5.45 -9.43
CA PHE A 106 5.69 -6.66 -9.02
C PHE A 106 4.28 -6.38 -8.49
N ALA A 107 4.12 -5.29 -7.73
CA ALA A 107 2.82 -4.86 -7.22
C ALA A 107 1.85 -4.48 -8.35
N ARG A 108 2.31 -3.79 -9.38
CA ARG A 108 1.48 -3.42 -10.56
C ARG A 108 1.01 -4.65 -11.33
N PHE A 109 1.88 -5.62 -11.54
CA PHE A 109 1.50 -6.88 -12.18
C PHE A 109 0.41 -7.61 -11.39
N LYS A 110 0.59 -7.75 -10.07
CA LYS A 110 -0.42 -8.36 -9.20
C LYS A 110 -1.74 -7.60 -9.20
N LEU A 111 -1.68 -6.27 -9.20
CA LEU A 111 -2.87 -5.44 -9.24
C LEU A 111 -3.65 -5.66 -10.53
N GLY A 112 -2.97 -5.77 -11.69
CA GLY A 112 -3.61 -6.11 -12.96
C GLY A 112 -4.38 -7.43 -12.89
N ALA A 113 -3.75 -8.49 -12.40
CA ALA A 113 -4.41 -9.79 -12.23
C ALA A 113 -5.61 -9.73 -11.26
N MET A 114 -5.48 -8.97 -10.17
CA MET A 114 -6.56 -8.78 -9.20
C MET A 114 -7.74 -8.03 -9.81
N CYS A 115 -7.51 -7.02 -10.65
CA CYS A 115 -8.56 -6.27 -11.34
C CYS A 115 -9.34 -7.17 -12.32
N VAL A 116 -8.65 -8.02 -13.08
CA VAL A 116 -9.30 -8.98 -13.98
C VAL A 116 -10.18 -9.96 -13.19
N GLY A 117 -9.66 -10.54 -12.12
CA GLY A 117 -10.45 -11.44 -11.26
C GLY A 117 -11.67 -10.74 -10.65
N GLY A 118 -11.52 -9.50 -10.18
CA GLY A 118 -12.63 -8.69 -9.68
C GLY A 118 -13.69 -8.39 -10.74
N ALA A 119 -13.26 -8.07 -11.96
CA ALA A 119 -14.17 -7.86 -13.09
C ALA A 119 -14.98 -9.12 -13.45
N GLN A 120 -14.33 -10.28 -13.47
CA GLN A 120 -15.01 -11.56 -13.71
C GLN A 120 -16.10 -11.86 -12.69
N VAL A 121 -15.81 -11.64 -11.40
CA VAL A 121 -16.81 -11.78 -10.32
C VAL A 121 -17.96 -10.79 -10.50
N ALA A 122 -17.66 -9.53 -10.82
CA ALA A 122 -18.67 -8.51 -11.04
C ALA A 122 -19.60 -8.86 -12.23
N ILE A 123 -19.05 -9.41 -13.32
CA ILE A 123 -19.83 -9.88 -14.48
C ILE A 123 -20.75 -11.04 -14.06
N ALA A 124 -20.23 -12.04 -13.37
CA ALA A 124 -21.00 -13.19 -12.93
C ALA A 124 -22.17 -12.78 -12.03
N GLU A 125 -21.92 -11.96 -11.01
CA GLU A 125 -22.94 -11.48 -10.08
C GLU A 125 -23.98 -10.59 -10.77
N SER A 126 -23.55 -9.69 -11.65
CA SER A 126 -24.44 -8.82 -12.42
C SER A 126 -25.34 -9.63 -13.36
N SER A 127 -24.79 -10.64 -14.02
CA SER A 127 -25.55 -11.52 -14.92
C SER A 127 -26.59 -12.34 -14.17
N ARG A 128 -26.21 -12.92 -13.02
CA ARG A 128 -27.12 -13.66 -12.14
C ARG A 128 -28.26 -12.76 -11.67
N TYR A 129 -27.94 -11.60 -11.11
CA TYR A 129 -28.94 -10.65 -10.65
C TYR A 129 -29.88 -10.19 -11.77
N ALA A 130 -29.37 -9.90 -12.95
CA ALA A 130 -30.17 -9.48 -14.08
C ALA A 130 -31.13 -10.57 -14.58
N ALA A 131 -30.76 -11.84 -14.46
CA ALA A 131 -31.64 -12.97 -14.82
C ALA A 131 -32.76 -13.19 -13.78
N GLU A 132 -32.50 -12.92 -12.50
CA GLU A 132 -33.46 -13.13 -11.41
C GLU A 132 -34.38 -11.93 -11.18
N ARG A 133 -33.84 -10.71 -11.24
CA ARG A 133 -34.59 -9.46 -10.99
C ARG A 133 -35.64 -9.21 -12.07
N ARG A 134 -36.90 -9.09 -11.65
CA ARG A 134 -38.03 -8.82 -12.55
C ARG A 134 -38.52 -7.37 -12.40
N GLN A 135 -38.78 -6.73 -13.54
CA GLN A 135 -39.46 -5.43 -13.66
C GLN A 135 -40.30 -5.45 -14.92
N PHE A 136 -41.43 -4.73 -14.94
CA PHE A 136 -42.33 -4.67 -16.06
C PHE A 136 -42.77 -6.07 -16.58
N GLY A 137 -42.95 -7.03 -15.65
CA GLY A 137 -43.40 -8.38 -15.94
C GLY A 137 -42.35 -9.37 -16.46
N GLN A 138 -41.08 -8.96 -16.60
CA GLN A 138 -40.03 -9.81 -17.16
C GLN A 138 -38.68 -9.60 -16.44
N PRO A 139 -37.73 -10.57 -16.57
CA PRO A 139 -36.37 -10.37 -16.04
C PRO A 139 -35.71 -9.14 -16.68
N ILE A 140 -34.89 -8.39 -15.90
CA ILE A 140 -34.24 -7.20 -16.45
C ILE A 140 -33.21 -7.55 -17.53
N ALA A 141 -32.67 -8.77 -17.54
CA ALA A 141 -31.83 -9.30 -18.61
C ALA A 141 -32.51 -9.30 -19.99
N SER A 142 -33.85 -9.23 -20.05
CA SER A 142 -34.60 -9.15 -21.32
C SER A 142 -34.49 -7.80 -22.00
N PHE A 143 -34.12 -6.73 -21.26
CA PHE A 143 -34.00 -5.39 -21.82
C PHE A 143 -32.71 -5.20 -22.59
N GLY A 144 -32.77 -4.60 -23.79
CA GLY A 144 -31.60 -4.39 -24.65
C GLY A 144 -30.48 -3.61 -24.01
N ALA A 145 -30.79 -2.57 -23.22
CA ALA A 145 -29.82 -1.77 -22.52
C ALA A 145 -29.00 -2.59 -21.47
N ILE A 146 -29.67 -3.51 -20.77
CA ILE A 146 -28.99 -4.38 -19.78
C ILE A 146 -28.10 -5.41 -20.50
N ARG A 147 -28.63 -6.05 -21.58
CA ARG A 147 -27.83 -7.00 -22.37
C ARG A 147 -26.60 -6.34 -22.99
N HIS A 148 -26.77 -5.12 -23.53
CA HIS A 148 -25.66 -4.37 -24.11
C HIS A 148 -24.58 -4.11 -23.05
N LYS A 149 -24.96 -3.62 -21.85
CA LYS A 149 -24.03 -3.35 -20.76
C LYS A 149 -23.27 -4.61 -20.28
N LEU A 150 -23.98 -5.73 -20.13
CA LEU A 150 -23.35 -7.01 -19.79
C LEU A 150 -22.37 -7.48 -20.88
N GLY A 151 -22.74 -7.31 -22.14
CA GLY A 151 -21.87 -7.61 -23.28
C GLY A 151 -20.61 -6.75 -23.30
N GLU A 152 -20.74 -5.44 -23.04
CA GLU A 152 -19.57 -4.54 -22.91
C GLU A 152 -18.65 -4.96 -21.77
N MET A 153 -19.20 -5.31 -20.61
CA MET A 153 -18.38 -5.78 -19.47
C MET A 153 -17.55 -7.01 -19.85
N VAL A 154 -18.15 -7.97 -20.56
CA VAL A 154 -17.43 -9.17 -21.03
C VAL A 154 -16.37 -8.83 -22.08
N ALA A 155 -16.69 -7.93 -23.01
CA ALA A 155 -15.77 -7.58 -24.10
C ALA A 155 -14.54 -6.78 -23.62
N GLN A 156 -14.66 -6.07 -22.48
CA GLN A 156 -13.61 -5.23 -21.93
C GLN A 156 -12.76 -5.94 -20.87
N THR A 157 -13.15 -7.13 -20.40
CA THR A 157 -12.42 -7.94 -19.41
C THR A 157 -11.58 -9.02 -20.07
#